data_ffa888d08c3dc22ddaab5a0db6b4baba
#
_entry.id   ffa888d08c3dc22ddaab5a0db6b4baba
#
_cell.length_a   1.000
_cell.length_b   1.000
_cell.length_c   1.000
_cell.angle_alpha   90.00
_cell.angle_beta   90.00
_cell.angle_gamma   90.00
#
_symmetry.space_group_name_H-M   'P 1'
#
loop_
_entity.id
_entity.type
_entity.pdbx_description
1 polymer ?
#
loop_
_entity_poly.entity_id
_entity_poly.type
_entity_poly.pdbx_seq_one_letter_code
_entity_poly.pdbx_strand_id
1 'polypeptide(L)'
;LKYVIIGNSTAAVGAVEAIRRNDRNGRIVIIGNEKYHVYSRPLISYLLLGKTDEERMKYRGDDFYSTHQCELKLGRTAQKIDVEQKCVILDNGETESYDRLLLATGSSPVVPPIPGLDKVEKKFT
;
A
#
# COMPACT_ATOMS: atom_id res chain seq x y z
N LEU A 1 8.31 10.14 16.91
CA LEU A 1 7.29 10.46 15.92
C LEU A 1 6.59 9.19 15.45
N LYS A 2 5.34 9.35 15.04
CA LYS A 2 4.56 8.29 14.41
C LYS A 2 4.29 8.67 12.95
N TYR A 3 4.74 7.82 12.04
CA TYR A 3 4.56 7.99 10.60
C TYR A 3 3.48 7.04 10.12
N VAL A 4 2.50 7.57 9.40
CA VAL A 4 1.48 6.74 8.75
C VAL A 4 1.65 6.90 7.24
N ILE A 5 1.70 5.78 6.54
CA ILE A 5 1.84 5.72 5.08
C ILE A 5 0.60 5.04 4.52
N ILE A 6 -0.14 5.73 3.68
CA ILE A 6 -1.28 5.17 2.97
C ILE A 6 -0.80 4.71 1.60
N GLY A 7 -0.75 3.41 1.41
CA GLY A 7 -0.22 2.74 0.23
C GLY A 7 0.92 1.81 0.58
N ASN A 8 1.09 0.76 -0.21
CA ASN A 8 2.11 -0.27 0.02
C ASN A 8 2.75 -0.69 -1.30
N SER A 9 3.36 0.25 -1.98
CA SER A 9 4.07 0.03 -3.24
C SER A 9 5.45 0.68 -3.19
N THR A 10 6.06 0.97 -4.32
CA THR A 10 7.44 1.46 -4.39
C THR A 10 7.68 2.75 -3.61
N ALA A 11 6.73 3.69 -3.65
CA ALA A 11 6.85 4.94 -2.92
C ALA A 11 6.85 4.71 -1.41
N ALA A 12 6.03 3.79 -0.92
CA ALA A 12 6.01 3.42 0.49
C ALA A 12 7.34 2.79 0.92
N VAL A 13 7.90 1.90 0.10
CA VAL A 13 9.20 1.29 0.36
C VAL A 13 10.30 2.34 0.48
N GLY A 14 10.36 3.25 -0.48
CA GLY A 14 11.34 4.35 -0.45
C GLY A 14 11.21 5.22 0.80
N ALA A 15 9.98 5.51 1.19
CA ALA A 15 9.70 6.28 2.40
C ALA A 15 10.16 5.56 3.67
N VAL A 16 9.85 4.27 3.81
CA VAL A 16 10.28 3.46 4.95
C VAL A 16 11.80 3.46 5.09
N GLU A 17 12.48 3.19 3.99
CA GLU A 17 13.94 3.17 3.98
C GLU A 17 14.54 4.54 4.34
N ALA A 18 13.97 5.61 3.82
CA ALA A 18 14.41 6.97 4.13
C ALA A 18 14.14 7.35 5.58
N ILE A 19 12.98 7.00 6.11
CA ILE A 19 12.64 7.23 7.51
C ILE A 19 13.65 6.53 8.41
N ARG A 20 13.94 5.27 8.16
CA ARG A 20 14.85 4.50 9.01
C ARG A 20 16.30 4.97 8.96
N ARG A 21 16.72 5.62 7.88
CA ARG A 21 18.03 6.28 7.84
C ARG A 21 18.10 7.50 8.77
N ASN A 22 16.99 8.14 9.03
CA ASN A 22 16.91 9.38 9.81
C ASN A 22 16.30 9.21 11.19
N ASP A 23 15.40 8.25 11.36
CA ASP A 23 14.70 7.99 12.62
C ASP A 23 14.55 6.48 12.82
N ARG A 24 15.37 5.92 13.69
CA ARG A 24 15.39 4.48 13.96
C ARG A 24 14.29 4.04 14.93
N ASN A 25 13.71 4.96 15.70
CA ASN A 25 12.81 4.67 16.81
C ASN A 25 11.35 5.07 16.55
N GLY A 26 11.08 5.90 15.55
CA GLY A 26 9.74 6.30 15.21
C GLY A 26 8.87 5.11 14.78
N ARG A 27 7.59 5.16 15.11
CA ARG A 27 6.64 4.15 14.65
C ARG A 27 6.31 4.39 13.19
N ILE A 28 6.25 3.31 12.41
CA ILE A 28 5.81 3.36 11.01
C ILE A 28 4.63 2.43 10.87
N VAL A 29 3.49 2.97 10.42
CA VAL A 29 2.29 2.21 10.13
C VAL A 29 1.99 2.32 8.64
N ILE A 30 1.84 1.19 7.96
CA ILE A 30 1.50 1.12 6.54
C ILE A 30 0.07 0.63 6.42
N ILE A 31 -0.77 1.41 5.75
CA ILE A 31 -2.17 1.07 5.47
C ILE A 31 -2.27 0.77 3.97
N GLY A 32 -2.66 -0.45 3.63
CA GLY A 32 -2.81 -0.86 2.24
C GLY A 32 -4.12 -1.60 2.00
N ASN A 33 -4.76 -1.34 0.87
CA ASN A 33 -6.04 -1.98 0.53
C ASN A 33 -5.85 -3.41 0.02
N GLU A 34 -4.66 -3.78 -0.43
CA GLU A 34 -4.33 -5.14 -0.82
C GLU A 34 -3.72 -5.90 0.36
N LYS A 35 -3.97 -7.21 0.44
CA LYS A 35 -3.46 -8.07 1.52
C LYS A 35 -2.06 -8.62 1.25
N TYR A 36 -1.45 -8.22 0.15
CA TYR A 36 -0.20 -8.80 -0.32
C TYR A 36 1.01 -8.02 0.17
N HIS A 37 2.13 -8.72 0.30
CA HIS A 37 3.46 -8.13 0.42
C HIS A 37 3.71 -7.19 -0.78
N VAL A 38 4.52 -6.14 -0.58
CA VAL A 38 4.87 -5.23 -1.68
C VAL A 38 5.49 -6.01 -2.84
N TYR A 39 5.00 -5.75 -4.04
CA TYR A 39 5.42 -6.46 -5.24
C TYR A 39 5.72 -5.48 -6.37
N SER A 40 6.45 -5.96 -7.37
CA SER A 40 6.76 -5.17 -8.56
C SER A 40 5.57 -5.18 -9.52
N ARG A 41 4.84 -4.08 -9.58
CA ARG A 41 3.67 -3.96 -10.48
C ARG A 41 4.01 -4.12 -11.97
N PRO A 42 5.16 -3.67 -12.47
CA PRO A 42 5.51 -3.94 -13.88
C PRO A 42 5.60 -5.42 -14.25
N LEU A 43 5.75 -6.32 -13.27
CA LEU A 43 5.81 -7.76 -13.53
C LEU A 43 4.44 -8.43 -13.68
N ILE A 44 3.34 -7.70 -13.53
CA ILE A 44 1.99 -8.27 -13.66
C ILE A 44 1.80 -8.89 -15.03
N SER A 45 2.25 -8.24 -16.10
CA SER A 45 2.15 -8.77 -17.46
C SER A 45 2.92 -10.08 -17.63
N TYR A 46 4.09 -10.22 -17.01
CA TYR A 46 4.85 -11.46 -17.02
C TYR A 46 4.16 -12.56 -16.24
N LEU A 47 3.50 -12.22 -15.13
CA LEU A 47 2.70 -13.17 -14.37
C LEU A 47 1.56 -13.73 -15.24
N LEU A 48 0.83 -12.86 -15.95
CA LEU A 48 -0.25 -13.25 -16.85
C LEU A 48 0.24 -14.12 -18.01
N LEU A 49 1.46 -13.90 -18.46
CA LEU A 49 2.10 -14.70 -19.52
C LEU A 49 2.70 -16.01 -19.00
N GLY A 50 2.66 -16.27 -17.69
CA GLY A 50 3.26 -17.46 -17.10
C GLY A 50 4.79 -17.44 -17.03
N LYS A 51 5.43 -16.26 -17.20
CA LYS A 51 6.88 -16.12 -17.17
C LYS A 51 7.46 -15.86 -15.79
N THR A 52 6.64 -15.57 -14.81
CA THR A 52 7.05 -15.38 -13.42
C THR A 52 5.97 -15.92 -12.49
N ASP A 53 6.22 -15.92 -11.19
CA ASP A 53 5.28 -16.32 -10.15
C ASP A 53 5.16 -15.22 -9.09
N GLU A 54 4.21 -15.38 -8.17
CA GLU A 54 3.95 -14.39 -7.12
C GLU A 54 5.16 -14.18 -6.21
N GLU A 55 5.93 -15.23 -5.94
CA GLU A 55 7.12 -15.14 -5.08
C GLU A 55 8.20 -14.26 -5.70
N ARG A 56 8.43 -14.43 -7.01
CA ARG A 56 9.44 -13.64 -7.75
C ARG A 56 9.02 -12.21 -7.98
N MET A 57 7.73 -11.90 -7.85
CA MET A 57 7.24 -10.54 -8.00
C MET A 57 7.50 -9.66 -6.78
N LYS A 58 7.86 -10.22 -5.64
CA LYS A 58 8.12 -9.45 -4.43
C LYS A 58 9.22 -8.41 -4.66
N TYR A 59 8.93 -7.18 -4.30
CA TYR A 59 9.83 -6.05 -4.53
C TYR A 59 10.97 -6.01 -3.52
N ARG A 60 10.75 -6.54 -2.32
CA ARG A 60 11.74 -6.68 -1.25
C ARG A 60 11.59 -8.06 -0.62
N GLY A 61 12.59 -8.48 0.16
CA GLY A 61 12.55 -9.75 0.86
C GLY A 61 11.41 -9.84 1.87
N ASP A 62 11.07 -11.05 2.28
CA ASP A 62 9.96 -11.30 3.22
C ASP A 62 10.15 -10.62 4.57
N ASP A 63 11.39 -10.35 4.97
CA ASP A 63 11.75 -9.72 6.23
C ASP A 63 11.75 -8.19 6.17
N PHE A 64 11.39 -7.59 5.04
CA PHE A 64 11.46 -6.13 4.85
C PHE A 64 10.71 -5.37 5.96
N TYR A 65 9.47 -5.74 6.22
CA TYR A 65 8.66 -5.03 7.21
C TYR A 65 9.16 -5.26 8.64
N SER A 66 9.57 -6.47 8.99
CA SER A 66 10.09 -6.78 10.31
C SER A 66 11.45 -6.11 10.56
N THR A 67 12.33 -6.12 9.55
CA THR A 67 13.64 -5.47 9.63
C THR A 67 13.51 -3.96 9.86
N HIS A 68 12.53 -3.32 9.21
CA HIS A 68 12.26 -1.89 9.36
C HIS A 68 11.26 -1.57 10.45
N GLN A 69 10.81 -2.58 11.21
CA GLN A 69 9.87 -2.42 12.32
C GLN A 69 8.59 -1.69 11.91
N CYS A 70 8.01 -2.10 10.79
CA CYS A 70 6.76 -1.55 10.28
C CYS A 70 5.56 -2.29 10.85
N GLU A 71 4.55 -1.55 11.27
CA GLU A 71 3.23 -2.08 11.59
C GLU A 71 2.40 -2.08 10.31
N LEU A 72 1.72 -3.20 10.02
CA LEU A 72 0.96 -3.36 8.79
C LEU A 72 -0.53 -3.40 9.08
N LYS A 73 -1.29 -2.63 8.32
CA LYS A 73 -2.75 -2.73 8.25
C LYS A 73 -3.14 -2.97 6.80
N LEU A 74 -2.94 -4.20 6.37
CA LEU A 74 -3.23 -4.62 4.99
C LEU A 74 -4.67 -5.13 4.87
N GLY A 75 -5.23 -4.97 3.68
CA GLY A 75 -6.63 -5.27 3.43
C GLY A 75 -7.57 -4.26 4.07
N ARG A 76 -7.08 -3.05 4.35
CA ARG A 76 -7.85 -1.94 4.91
C ARG A 76 -7.76 -0.73 3.98
N THR A 77 -8.87 -0.04 3.85
CA THR A 77 -8.95 1.17 3.02
C THR A 77 -9.04 2.39 3.94
N ALA A 78 -8.17 3.37 3.70
CA ALA A 78 -8.27 4.66 4.33
C ALA A 78 -9.42 5.43 3.68
N GLN A 79 -10.48 5.68 4.44
CA GLN A 79 -11.69 6.33 3.92
C GLN A 79 -11.65 7.85 4.06
N LYS A 80 -11.06 8.34 5.14
CA LYS A 80 -11.05 9.77 5.45
C LYS A 80 -9.80 10.14 6.23
N ILE A 81 -9.31 11.34 5.98
CA ILE A 81 -8.23 11.95 6.75
C ILE A 81 -8.81 13.12 7.51
N ASP A 82 -8.68 13.08 8.84
CA ASP A 82 -9.04 14.21 9.70
C ASP A 82 -7.76 14.96 10.02
N VAL A 83 -7.57 16.08 9.32
CA VAL A 83 -6.35 16.88 9.45
C VAL A 83 -6.26 17.60 10.80
N GLU A 84 -7.40 18.00 11.35
CA GLU A 84 -7.43 18.68 12.64
C GLU A 84 -7.07 17.74 13.80
N GLN A 85 -7.64 16.54 13.79
CA GLN A 85 -7.36 15.50 14.78
C GLN A 85 -6.09 14.72 14.47
N LYS A 86 -5.50 14.92 13.31
CA LYS A 86 -4.34 14.17 12.81
C LYS A 86 -4.54 12.66 12.90
N CYS A 87 -5.60 12.19 12.27
CA CYS A 87 -5.89 10.76 12.22
C CYS A 87 -6.45 10.35 10.86
N VAL A 88 -6.29 9.07 10.55
CA VAL A 88 -6.85 8.43 9.36
C VAL A 88 -7.96 7.50 9.83
N ILE A 89 -9.12 7.58 9.19
CA ILE A 89 -10.27 6.72 9.49
C ILE A 89 -10.31 5.61 8.46
N LEU A 90 -10.29 4.36 8.94
CA LEU A 90 -10.30 3.17 8.11
C LEU A 90 -11.73 2.70 7.82
N ASP A 91 -11.87 1.80 6.84
CA ASP A 91 -13.14 1.25 6.39
C ASP A 91 -13.89 0.44 7.46
N ASN A 92 -13.18 -0.07 8.47
CA ASN A 92 -13.78 -0.79 9.59
C ASN A 92 -14.12 0.12 10.79
N GLY A 93 -13.99 1.43 10.66
CA GLY A 93 -14.23 2.40 11.71
C GLY A 93 -13.05 2.65 12.66
N GLU A 94 -11.98 1.89 12.55
CA GLU A 94 -10.76 2.14 13.31
C GLU A 94 -10.11 3.46 12.87
N THR A 95 -9.40 4.08 13.79
CA THR A 95 -8.64 5.29 13.52
C THR A 95 -7.16 5.06 13.78
N GLU A 96 -6.32 5.71 12.98
CA GLU A 96 -4.88 5.66 13.14
C GLU A 96 -4.35 7.09 13.24
N SER A 97 -3.84 7.45 14.40
CA SER A 97 -3.24 8.78 14.61
C SER A 97 -1.88 8.88 13.94
N TYR A 98 -1.46 10.08 13.59
CA TYR A 98 -0.14 10.30 12.98
C TYR A 98 0.47 11.62 13.43
N ASP A 99 1.80 11.67 13.42
CA ASP A 99 2.57 12.92 13.49
C ASP A 99 2.92 13.39 12.07
N ARG A 100 3.23 12.44 11.19
CA ARG A 100 3.50 12.68 9.78
C ARG A 100 2.71 11.68 8.94
N LEU A 101 2.10 12.15 7.87
CA LEU A 101 1.29 11.34 6.97
C LEU A 101 1.86 11.42 5.56
N LEU A 102 2.03 10.27 4.92
CA LEU A 102 2.40 10.17 3.50
C LEU A 102 1.27 9.52 2.72
N LEU A 103 0.84 10.19 1.67
CA LEU A 103 -0.08 9.63 0.69
C LEU A 103 0.73 9.01 -0.45
N ALA A 104 0.72 7.70 -0.52
CA ALA A 104 1.44 6.92 -1.54
C ALA A 104 0.49 5.93 -2.21
N THR A 105 -0.72 6.43 -2.54
CA THR A 105 -1.84 5.60 -2.98
C THR A 105 -1.73 5.14 -4.44
N GLY A 106 -0.80 5.72 -5.20
CA GLY A 106 -0.63 5.38 -6.60
C GLY A 106 -1.81 5.82 -7.46
N SER A 107 -2.09 5.05 -8.49
CA SER A 107 -3.15 5.32 -9.45
C SER A 107 -3.95 4.05 -9.73
N SER A 108 -5.16 4.24 -10.25
CA SER A 108 -6.01 3.14 -10.68
C SER A 108 -6.40 3.37 -12.14
N PRO A 109 -6.56 2.30 -12.93
CA PRO A 109 -6.99 2.46 -14.31
C PRO A 109 -8.42 3.00 -14.36
N VAL A 110 -8.67 3.85 -15.36
CA VAL A 110 -10.01 4.35 -15.62
C VAL A 110 -10.82 3.24 -16.26
N VAL A 111 -11.99 2.95 -15.69
CA VAL A 111 -12.97 2.04 -16.29
C VAL A 111 -14.01 2.92 -17.01
N PRO A 112 -13.99 2.98 -18.36
CA PRO A 112 -14.92 3.83 -19.09
C PRO A 112 -16.36 3.31 -18.94
N PRO A 113 -17.38 4.19 -19.00
CA PRO A 113 -18.78 3.78 -18.87
C PRO A 113 -19.30 3.15 -20.17
N ILE A 114 -18.75 2.03 -20.55
CA ILE A 114 -19.14 1.26 -21.74
C ILE A 114 -20.27 0.32 -21.34
N PRO A 115 -21.42 0.34 -22.05
CA PRO A 115 -22.53 -0.56 -21.75
C PRO A 115 -22.09 -2.03 -21.76
N GLY A 116 -22.40 -2.76 -20.67
CA GLY A 116 -22.03 -4.15 -20.50
C GLY A 116 -20.64 -4.42 -19.92
N LEU A 117 -19.80 -3.40 -19.78
CA LEU A 117 -18.45 -3.58 -19.21
C LEU A 117 -18.51 -4.02 -17.74
N ASP A 118 -19.48 -3.54 -16.99
CA ASP A 118 -19.73 -3.92 -15.61
C ASP A 118 -20.10 -5.41 -15.44
N LYS A 119 -20.58 -6.05 -16.51
CA LYS A 119 -20.96 -7.47 -16.53
C LYS A 119 -19.84 -8.39 -16.97
N VAL A 120 -18.68 -7.86 -17.35
CA VAL A 120 -17.53 -8.67 -17.76
C VAL A 120 -16.81 -9.19 -16.52
N GLU A 121 -16.73 -10.52 -16.39
CA GLU A 121 -16.11 -11.16 -15.23
C GLU A 121 -14.59 -10.97 -15.18
N LYS A 122 -13.94 -10.91 -16.32
CA LYS A 122 -12.47 -10.79 -16.43
C LYS A 122 -12.08 -9.49 -17.10
N LYS A 123 -12.22 -8.39 -16.40
CA LYS A 123 -11.65 -7.10 -16.80
C LYS A 123 -10.37 -6.87 -16.01
N PHE A 124 -9.29 -6.61 -16.71
CA PHE A 124 -7.99 -6.38 -16.11
C PHE A 124 -7.85 -4.88 -15.81
N THR A 125 -8.08 -4.53 -14.56
CA THR A 125 -7.97 -3.14 -14.08
C THR A 125 -6.94 -2.99 -12.98
#